data_131c8896b156ac97c60b354f2cabd9f6
#
_entry.id   131c8896b156ac97c60b354f2cabd9f6
#
_cell.length_a   1.000
_cell.length_b   1.000
_cell.length_c   1.000
_cell.angle_alpha   90.00
_cell.angle_beta   90.00
_cell.angle_gamma   90.00
#
_symmetry.space_group_name_H-M   'P 1'
#
loop_
_entity.id
_entity.type
_entity.pdbx_description
1 polymer ?
#
loop_
_entity_poly.entity_id
_entity_poly.type
_entity_poly.pdbx_seq_one_letter_code
_entity_poly.pdbx_strand_id
1 'polypeptide(L)' 'MAKYILFDTETTGTLEEDRIIQVGAMIVDAKGEVDVFDELCSTVLPIKIEAMAVHGITPNLIEGKGTF' A
#
# COMPACT_ATOMS: atom_id res chain seq x y z
N MET A 1 28.38 -1.34 1.31
CA MET A 1 27.49 -0.53 0.48
C MET A 1 26.16 -0.33 1.17
N ALA A 2 25.76 0.90 1.36
CA ALA A 2 24.47 1.20 1.99
C ALA A 2 23.33 1.09 0.97
N LYS A 3 22.25 0.47 1.37
CA LYS A 3 21.03 0.40 0.59
C LYS A 3 19.88 0.77 1.54
N TYR A 4 19.03 1.68 1.11
CA TYR A 4 17.89 2.12 1.90
C TYR A 4 16.60 1.60 1.27
N ILE A 5 15.71 1.11 2.10
CA ILE A 5 14.37 0.71 1.68
C ILE A 5 13.38 1.56 2.47
N LEU A 6 12.60 2.35 1.75
CA LEU A 6 11.49 3.11 2.31
C LEU A 6 10.22 2.45 1.85
N PHE A 7 9.33 2.13 2.77
CA PHE A 7 8.06 1.55 2.36
C PHE A 7 6.91 2.13 3.16
N ASP A 8 5.73 2.04 2.59
CA ASP A 8 4.51 2.54 3.19
C ASP A 8 3.36 1.61 2.81
N THR A 9 2.32 1.59 3.63
CA THR A 9 1.14 0.80 3.37
C THR A 9 -0.10 1.68 3.53
N GLU A 10 -1.13 1.36 2.75
CA GLU A 10 -2.46 1.91 2.93
C GLU A 10 -3.41 0.80 3.31
N THR A 11 -4.38 1.10 4.15
CA THR A 11 -5.25 0.09 4.75
C THR A 11 -6.72 0.50 4.63
N THR A 12 -7.60 -0.44 5.01
CA THR A 12 -9.04 -0.17 5.07
C THR A 12 -9.43 0.71 6.25
N GLY A 13 -8.54 0.86 7.23
CA GLY A 13 -8.77 1.67 8.42
C GLY A 13 -7.65 1.50 9.42
N THR A 14 -7.88 1.87 10.68
CA THR A 14 -6.85 1.88 11.72
C THR A 14 -7.04 0.84 12.82
N LEU A 15 -8.05 -0.02 12.72
CA LEU A 15 -8.31 -1.07 13.71
C LEU A 15 -7.53 -2.34 13.36
N GLU A 16 -7.36 -3.22 14.34
CA GLU A 16 -6.63 -4.47 14.16
C GLU A 16 -7.22 -5.36 13.07
N GLU A 17 -8.53 -5.35 12.89
CA GLU A 17 -9.19 -6.13 11.85
C GLU A 17 -9.02 -5.54 10.45
N ASP A 18 -8.52 -4.34 10.32
CA ASP A 18 -8.34 -3.72 9.01
C ASP A 18 -7.20 -4.40 8.25
N ARG A 19 -7.21 -4.28 6.94
CA ARG A 19 -6.30 -5.00 6.04
C ARG A 19 -5.55 -4.03 5.15
N ILE A 20 -4.35 -4.46 4.75
CA ILE A 20 -3.52 -3.71 3.82
C ILE A 20 -4.11 -3.83 2.42
N ILE A 21 -4.27 -2.69 1.73
CA ILE A 21 -4.77 -2.63 0.36
C ILE A 21 -3.76 -2.01 -0.61
N GLN A 22 -2.67 -1.47 -0.11
CA GLN A 22 -1.57 -1.00 -0.96
C GLN A 22 -0.26 -1.14 -0.22
N VAL A 23 0.77 -1.60 -0.92
CA VAL A 23 2.14 -1.63 -0.43
C VAL A 23 3.00 -0.89 -1.44
N GLY A 24 3.64 0.18 -0.99
CA GLY A 24 4.59 0.92 -1.81
C GLY A 24 5.99 0.81 -1.21
N ALA A 25 7.00 0.64 -2.04
CA ALA A 25 8.37 0.57 -1.60
C ALA A 25 9.28 1.31 -2.56
N MET A 26 10.30 1.94 -2.00
CA MET A 26 11.34 2.61 -2.76
C MET A 26 12.68 2.09 -2.26
N ILE A 27 13.50 1.58 -3.16
CA ILE A 27 14.82 1.05 -2.82
C ILE A 27 15.84 1.99 -3.43
N VAL A 28 16.70 2.54 -2.58
CA VAL A 28 17.75 3.48 -3.01
C VAL A 28 19.10 2.85 -2.71
N ASP A 29 19.95 2.66 -3.72
CA ASP A 29 21.27 2.09 -3.55
C ASP A 29 22.33 3.16 -3.27
N ALA A 30 23.58 2.73 -3.06
CA ALA A 30 24.68 3.62 -2.74
C ALA A 30 25.03 4.60 -3.86
N LYS A 31 24.58 4.33 -5.09
CA LYS A 31 24.80 5.20 -6.25
C LYS A 31 23.67 6.18 -6.46
N GLY A 32 22.63 6.14 -5.64
CA GLY A 32 21.45 6.99 -5.81
C GLY A 32 20.46 6.45 -6.82
N GLU A 33 20.65 5.25 -7.34
CA GLU A 33 19.66 4.60 -8.21
C GLU A 33 18.44 4.18 -7.38
N VAL A 34 17.26 4.35 -7.96
CA VAL A 34 16.00 4.12 -7.26
C VAL A 34 15.14 3.11 -8.01
N ASP A 35 14.70 2.07 -7.30
CA ASP A 35 13.65 1.17 -7.76
C ASP A 35 12.38 1.45 -6.98
N VAL A 36 11.24 1.43 -7.65
CA VAL A 36 9.94 1.69 -7.03
C VAL A 36 9.06 0.47 -7.21
N PHE A 37 8.46 0.02 -6.12
CA PHE A 37 7.47 -1.03 -6.10
C PHE A 37 6.15 -0.45 -5.60
N ASP A 38 5.05 -0.76 -6.27
CA ASP A 38 3.74 -0.30 -5.86
C ASP A 38 2.71 -1.35 -6.27
N GLU A 39 1.97 -1.87 -5.29
CA GLU A 39 1.04 -2.96 -5.51
C GLU A 39 -0.24 -2.73 -4.72
N LEU A 40 -1.37 -2.87 -5.40
CA LEU A 40 -2.67 -2.85 -4.77
C LEU A 40 -3.11 -4.28 -4.41
N CYS A 41 -3.82 -4.41 -3.29
CA CYS A 41 -4.32 -5.69 -2.81
C CYS A 41 -5.81 -5.59 -2.57
N SER A 42 -6.53 -6.69 -2.82
CA SER A 42 -7.96 -6.74 -2.54
C SER A 42 -8.22 -7.25 -1.12
N THR A 43 -9.42 -6.97 -0.63
CA THR A 43 -9.90 -7.50 0.64
C THR A 43 -11.41 -7.59 0.61
N VAL A 44 -11.98 -8.49 1.41
CA VAL A 44 -13.43 -8.57 1.58
C VAL A 44 -13.97 -7.53 2.56
N LEU A 45 -13.08 -6.88 3.32
CA LEU A 45 -13.50 -5.84 4.25
C LEU A 45 -13.81 -4.54 3.49
N PRO A 46 -14.84 -3.79 3.92
CA PRO A 46 -15.09 -2.47 3.33
C PRO A 46 -13.97 -1.50 3.69
N ILE A 47 -13.63 -0.62 2.75
CA ILE A 47 -12.68 0.45 3.02
C ILE A 47 -13.43 1.56 3.75
N LYS A 48 -12.94 1.96 4.90
CA LYS A 48 -13.58 3.02 5.69
C LYS A 48 -13.44 4.37 5.01
N ILE A 49 -14.47 5.19 5.13
CA ILE A 49 -14.51 6.50 4.49
C ILE A 49 -13.33 7.37 4.93
N GLU A 50 -12.97 7.32 6.21
CA GLU A 50 -11.84 8.07 6.74
C GLU A 50 -10.52 7.66 6.08
N ALA A 51 -10.36 6.37 5.81
CA ALA A 51 -9.17 5.88 5.13
C ALA A 51 -9.15 6.34 3.67
N MET A 52 -10.27 6.22 2.95
CA MET A 52 -10.36 6.69 1.56
C MET A 52 -10.11 8.19 1.44
N ALA A 53 -10.49 8.96 2.43
CA ALA A 53 -10.24 10.41 2.43
C ALA A 53 -8.73 10.72 2.47
N VAL A 54 -7.92 9.81 3.03
CA VAL A 54 -6.47 9.98 3.12
C VAL A 54 -5.77 9.47 1.87
N HIS A 55 -6.07 8.23 1.44
CA HIS A 55 -5.29 7.60 0.37
C HIS A 55 -5.96 7.57 -1.00
N GLY A 56 -7.27 7.87 -1.06
CA GLY A 56 -7.98 7.89 -2.34
C GLY A 56 -8.21 6.53 -3.01
N ILE A 57 -7.89 5.43 -2.33
CA ILE A 57 -8.08 4.10 -2.88
C ILE A 57 -9.51 3.66 -2.63
N THR A 58 -10.24 3.37 -3.72
CA THR A 58 -11.65 2.97 -3.65
C THR A 58 -11.78 1.48 -3.88
N PRO A 59 -12.92 0.85 -3.51
CA PRO A 59 -13.14 -0.57 -3.79
C PRO A 59 -12.95 -0.95 -5.25
N ASN A 60 -13.29 -0.08 -6.19
CA ASN A 60 -13.12 -0.36 -7.62
C ASN A 60 -11.67 -0.55 -8.01
N LEU A 61 -10.75 0.18 -7.37
CA LEU A 61 -9.33 0.12 -7.70
C LEU A 61 -8.69 -1.20 -7.26
N ILE A 62 -9.21 -1.84 -6.22
CA ILE A 62 -8.65 -3.09 -5.70
C ILE A 62 -9.42 -4.32 -6.14
N GLU A 63 -10.51 -4.14 -6.87
CA GLU A 63 -11.30 -5.26 -7.36
C GLU A 63 -10.46 -6.13 -8.30
N GLY A 64 -10.48 -7.43 -8.08
CA GLY A 64 -9.72 -8.38 -8.88
C GLY A 64 -8.25 -8.50 -8.55
N LYS A 65 -7.75 -7.72 -7.59
CA LYS A 65 -6.36 -7.83 -7.13
C LYS A 65 -6.21 -9.01 -6.18
N GLY A 66 -4.99 -9.54 -6.06
CA GLY A 66 -4.69 -10.55 -5.07
C GLY A 66 -4.79 -9.97 -3.65
N THR A 67 -5.02 -10.84 -2.66
CA THR A 67 -5.01 -10.41 -1.25
C THR A 67 -3.57 -10.28 -0.75
N PHE A 68 -3.42 -9.43 0.26
CA PHE A 68 -2.12 -9.29 0.91
C PHE A 68 -1.73 -10.56 1.65
#